data_114722042ad053d77d77d7a13501ab9d
#
_entry.id   114722042ad053d77d77d7a13501ab9d
#
_cell.length_a   1.000
_cell.length_b   1.000
_cell.length_c   1.000
_cell.angle_alpha   90.00
_cell.angle_beta   90.00
_cell.angle_gamma   90.00
#
_symmetry.space_group_name_H-M   'P 1'
#
loop_
_entity.id
_entity.type
_entity.pdbx_description
1 polymer ?
#
loop_
_entity_poly.entity_id
_entity_poly.type
_entity_poly.pdbx_seq_one_letter_code
_entity_poly.pdbx_strand_id
1 'polypeptide(L)'
;DHKINLRIDEMLTALATLDTKRPQPDGDYPFVLSAGERRSETSNTSIRDSSWHRRGTFSALRMHPEDAEKIGCKEGDWVRMTSRRGSAEALLELGEDLQPGHVSLPNGHGIDYTEADGITVRKGVSLNELTDTASRDPFAGTPWHKHVPVRIERLDAAQEAV
;
A
#
# COMPACT_ATOMS: atom_id res chain seq x y z
N ASP A 1 -14.65 -32.34 25.00
CA ASP A 1 -15.62 -31.73 25.90
C ASP A 1 -16.64 -30.86 25.17
N HIS A 2 -16.57 -30.76 23.84
CA HIS A 2 -17.42 -29.96 22.96
C HIS A 2 -17.41 -28.44 23.30
N LYS A 3 -16.36 -27.95 23.95
CA LYS A 3 -16.18 -26.51 24.28
C LYS A 3 -15.17 -25.89 23.34
N ILE A 4 -15.44 -24.64 22.94
CA ILE A 4 -14.49 -23.85 22.18
C ILE A 4 -13.43 -23.31 23.16
N ASN A 5 -12.17 -23.63 22.90
CA ASN A 5 -11.07 -23.02 23.64
C ASN A 5 -10.75 -21.65 23.05
N LEU A 6 -11.07 -20.60 23.82
CA LEU A 6 -10.79 -19.22 23.44
C LEU A 6 -9.42 -18.73 23.96
N ARG A 7 -8.78 -19.48 24.85
CA ARG A 7 -7.47 -19.15 25.37
C ARG A 7 -6.40 -19.95 24.65
N ILE A 8 -5.55 -19.24 23.91
CA ILE A 8 -4.39 -19.78 23.20
C ILE A 8 -3.17 -19.10 23.78
N ASP A 9 -2.40 -19.81 24.62
CA ASP A 9 -1.30 -19.23 25.41
C ASP A 9 -0.17 -18.69 24.52
N GLU A 10 0.08 -19.30 23.36
CA GLU A 10 1.04 -18.84 22.36
C GLU A 10 0.65 -17.47 21.79
N MET A 11 -0.63 -17.26 21.53
CA MET A 11 -1.15 -15.97 21.04
C MET A 11 -1.07 -14.89 22.13
N LEU A 12 -1.37 -15.23 23.37
CA LEU A 12 -1.24 -14.29 24.49
C LEU A 12 0.22 -13.87 24.71
N THR A 13 1.16 -14.81 24.60
CA THR A 13 2.58 -14.52 24.68
C THR A 13 3.03 -13.59 23.55
N ALA A 14 2.56 -13.83 22.32
CA ALA A 14 2.87 -12.97 21.17
C ALA A 14 2.24 -11.58 21.32
N LEU A 15 1.03 -11.47 21.86
CA LEU A 15 0.35 -10.20 22.13
C LEU A 15 1.18 -9.30 23.07
N ALA A 16 1.80 -9.88 24.10
CA ALA A 16 2.63 -9.14 25.04
C ALA A 16 3.88 -8.48 24.41
N THR A 17 4.26 -8.91 23.20
CA THR A 17 5.44 -8.38 22.48
C THR A 17 5.07 -7.61 21.21
N LEU A 18 3.79 -7.31 20.99
CA LEU A 18 3.29 -6.77 19.72
C LEU A 18 3.90 -5.40 19.40
N ASP A 19 3.95 -4.51 20.37
CA ASP A 19 4.43 -3.14 20.19
C ASP A 19 5.93 -3.05 19.91
N THR A 20 6.70 -4.07 20.31
CA THR A 20 8.15 -4.08 20.11
C THR A 20 8.58 -4.66 18.77
N LYS A 21 7.69 -5.35 18.07
CA LYS A 21 8.01 -6.07 16.82
C LYS A 21 7.62 -5.30 15.56
N ARG A 22 6.77 -4.30 15.68
CA ARG A 22 6.25 -3.55 14.54
C ARG A 22 7.31 -2.56 14.03
N PRO A 23 7.66 -2.57 12.74
CA PRO A 23 8.52 -1.55 12.17
C PRO A 23 7.91 -0.17 12.42
N GLN A 24 8.69 0.75 12.97
CA GLN A 24 8.23 2.12 13.22
C GLN A 24 8.69 3.03 12.08
N PRO A 25 7.91 4.09 11.77
CA PRO A 25 8.41 5.19 10.96
C PRO A 25 9.66 5.80 11.58
N ASP A 26 10.57 6.25 10.75
CA ASP A 26 11.81 6.91 11.15
C ASP A 26 12.15 8.05 10.18
N GLY A 27 13.33 8.67 10.33
CA GLY A 27 13.74 9.78 9.47
C GLY A 27 13.90 9.41 8.00
N ASP A 28 14.19 8.14 7.69
CA ASP A 28 14.34 7.65 6.32
C ASP A 28 12.99 7.23 5.71
N TYR A 29 12.04 6.77 6.54
CA TYR A 29 10.72 6.27 6.14
C TYR A 29 9.64 6.89 7.04
N PRO A 30 9.32 8.20 6.84
CA PRO A 30 8.51 8.97 7.79
C PRO A 30 7.02 8.68 7.76
N PHE A 31 6.51 8.02 6.72
CA PHE A 31 5.09 7.72 6.56
C PHE A 31 4.78 6.25 6.87
N VAL A 32 3.56 6.00 7.30
CA VAL A 32 3.00 4.64 7.42
C VAL A 32 2.07 4.37 6.25
N LEU A 33 2.43 3.42 5.40
CA LEU A 33 1.56 2.91 4.36
C LEU A 33 0.62 1.86 4.94
N SER A 34 -0.69 2.10 4.83
CA SER A 34 -1.74 1.11 4.98
C SER A 34 -2.11 0.57 3.61
N ALA A 35 -1.49 -0.53 3.23
CA ALA A 35 -1.76 -1.19 1.98
C ALA A 35 -3.07 -1.98 2.03
N GLY A 36 -3.77 -2.09 0.89
CA GLY A 36 -4.99 -2.87 0.77
C GLY A 36 -6.26 -2.12 1.16
N GLU A 37 -6.30 -0.82 0.90
CA GLU A 37 -7.55 -0.06 0.94
C GLU A 37 -8.61 -0.76 0.08
N ARG A 38 -9.83 -0.82 0.62
CA ARG A 38 -10.97 -1.36 -0.13
C ARG A 38 -11.69 -0.21 -0.83
N ARG A 39 -11.63 -0.23 -2.14
CA ARG A 39 -12.54 0.54 -3.01
C ARG A 39 -13.61 -0.40 -3.55
N SER A 40 -14.71 0.15 -4.05
CA SER A 40 -15.82 -0.65 -4.57
C SER A 40 -15.41 -1.64 -5.66
N GLU A 41 -14.33 -1.32 -6.37
CA GLU A 41 -13.81 -2.10 -7.48
C GLU A 41 -12.75 -3.15 -7.07
N THR A 42 -12.24 -3.10 -5.83
CA THR A 42 -11.05 -3.88 -5.46
C THR A 42 -11.33 -5.06 -4.53
N SER A 43 -12.56 -5.37 -4.19
CA SER A 43 -13.01 -6.39 -3.23
C SER A 43 -12.26 -7.74 -3.30
N ASN A 44 -10.95 -7.75 -2.99
CA ASN A 44 -10.04 -8.90 -3.09
C ASN A 44 -9.95 -9.53 -4.50
N THR A 45 -10.34 -8.80 -5.52
CA THR A 45 -10.20 -9.23 -6.91
C THR A 45 -8.91 -8.70 -7.50
N SER A 46 -8.24 -9.54 -8.28
CA SER A 46 -7.13 -9.10 -9.11
C SER A 46 -7.69 -8.43 -10.36
N ILE A 47 -7.36 -7.16 -10.53
CA ILE A 47 -7.81 -6.37 -11.67
C ILE A 47 -6.71 -6.40 -12.72
N ARG A 48 -6.96 -7.12 -13.80
CA ARG A 48 -6.03 -7.23 -14.93
C ARG A 48 -6.37 -6.22 -16.01
N ASP A 49 -7.61 -6.23 -16.44
CA ASP A 49 -8.10 -5.33 -17.48
C ASP A 49 -8.75 -4.10 -16.88
N SER A 50 -8.09 -2.95 -17.04
CA SER A 50 -8.56 -1.67 -16.52
C SER A 50 -9.81 -1.14 -17.22
N SER A 51 -10.16 -1.65 -18.41
CA SER A 51 -11.37 -1.26 -19.12
C SER A 51 -12.65 -1.72 -18.42
N TRP A 52 -12.55 -2.69 -17.52
CA TRP A 52 -13.67 -3.15 -16.68
C TRP A 52 -14.09 -2.11 -15.64
N HIS A 53 -13.27 -1.09 -15.39
CA HIS A 53 -13.57 -0.03 -14.46
C HIS A 53 -14.06 1.23 -15.18
N ARG A 54 -15.28 1.62 -14.85
CA ARG A 54 -15.92 2.80 -15.44
C ARG A 54 -15.46 4.14 -14.87
N ARG A 55 -14.67 4.16 -13.83
CA ARG A 55 -14.21 5.37 -13.12
C ARG A 55 -12.72 5.28 -12.77
N GLY A 56 -11.97 6.07 -13.38
CA GLY A 56 -10.79 6.82 -13.36
C GLY A 56 -9.59 6.42 -12.59
N THR A 57 -9.17 6.84 -11.50
CA THR A 57 -7.83 6.69 -10.97
C THR A 57 -7.62 5.33 -10.32
N PHE A 58 -6.99 4.44 -11.07
CA PHE A 58 -6.62 3.12 -10.59
C PHE A 58 -5.39 3.25 -9.69
N SER A 59 -5.48 2.72 -8.47
CA SER A 59 -4.31 2.57 -7.61
C SER A 59 -3.58 3.88 -7.25
N ALA A 60 -4.32 4.99 -7.09
CA ALA A 60 -3.75 6.21 -6.57
C ALA A 60 -3.34 6.04 -5.10
N LEU A 61 -2.19 6.62 -4.73
CA LEU A 61 -1.79 6.76 -3.34
C LEU A 61 -2.58 7.89 -2.70
N ARG A 62 -3.33 7.59 -1.64
CA ARG A 62 -4.04 8.61 -0.87
C ARG A 62 -3.17 9.15 0.25
N MET A 63 -3.14 10.47 0.40
CA MET A 63 -2.36 11.20 1.39
C MET A 63 -3.14 12.38 1.94
N HIS A 64 -2.91 12.74 3.21
CA HIS A 64 -3.48 13.94 3.77
C HIS A 64 -2.88 15.21 3.11
N PRO A 65 -3.68 16.26 2.81
CA PRO A 65 -3.19 17.47 2.14
C PRO A 65 -2.00 18.14 2.84
N GLU A 66 -2.00 18.19 4.17
CA GLU A 66 -0.87 18.75 4.94
C GLU A 66 0.44 18.01 4.71
N ASP A 67 0.39 16.70 4.52
CA ASP A 67 1.59 15.89 4.26
C ASP A 67 2.08 16.08 2.83
N ALA A 68 1.15 16.17 1.88
CA ALA A 68 1.47 16.48 0.49
C ALA A 68 2.15 17.86 0.36
N GLU A 69 1.66 18.87 1.08
CA GLU A 69 2.27 20.19 1.11
C GLU A 69 3.71 20.15 1.65
N LYS A 70 3.95 19.40 2.75
CA LYS A 70 5.30 19.26 3.34
C LYS A 70 6.33 18.67 2.36
N ILE A 71 5.91 17.81 1.47
CA ILE A 71 6.78 17.19 0.46
C ILE A 71 6.69 17.86 -0.92
N GLY A 72 5.96 18.99 -1.01
CA GLY A 72 5.84 19.78 -2.26
C GLY A 72 5.03 19.11 -3.35
N CYS A 73 4.08 18.23 -2.99
CA CYS A 73 3.20 17.51 -3.90
C CYS A 73 1.78 18.09 -3.90
N LYS A 74 1.06 17.83 -4.98
CA LYS A 74 -0.36 18.20 -5.15
C LYS A 74 -1.15 17.05 -5.77
N GLU A 75 -2.46 17.17 -5.75
CA GLU A 75 -3.38 16.25 -6.42
C GLU A 75 -2.94 15.95 -7.85
N GLY A 76 -2.85 14.69 -8.20
CA GLY A 76 -2.49 14.22 -9.53
C GLY A 76 -0.99 14.19 -9.85
N ASP A 77 -0.12 14.61 -8.94
CA ASP A 77 1.33 14.44 -9.13
C ASP A 77 1.71 12.94 -9.09
N TRP A 78 2.69 12.56 -9.89
CA TRP A 78 3.32 11.26 -9.75
C TRP A 78 4.28 11.26 -8.56
N VAL A 79 4.19 10.23 -7.74
CA VAL A 79 5.06 10.04 -6.57
C VAL A 79 5.67 8.66 -6.56
N ARG A 80 6.89 8.56 -6.04
CA ARG A 80 7.55 7.29 -5.74
C ARG A 80 7.43 7.00 -4.26
N MET A 81 6.88 5.84 -3.94
CA MET A 81 6.91 5.25 -2.61
C MET A 81 8.10 4.32 -2.51
N THR A 82 8.91 4.47 -1.49
CA THR A 82 10.03 3.57 -1.19
C THR A 82 9.87 3.00 0.21
N SER A 83 9.88 1.68 0.31
CA SER A 83 9.96 0.93 1.57
C SER A 83 11.35 0.29 1.70
N ARG A 84 11.62 -0.38 2.83
CA ARG A 84 12.85 -1.19 2.98
C ARG A 84 12.92 -2.37 2.00
N ARG A 85 11.79 -2.78 1.44
CA ARG A 85 11.68 -3.91 0.49
C ARG A 85 11.92 -3.50 -0.96
N GLY A 86 11.40 -2.34 -1.37
CA GLY A 86 11.44 -1.90 -2.74
C GLY A 86 10.71 -0.58 -2.94
N SER A 87 10.46 -0.22 -4.18
CA SER A 87 9.77 1.01 -4.55
C SER A 87 8.69 0.78 -5.61
N ALA A 88 7.72 1.66 -5.62
CA ALA A 88 6.63 1.69 -6.60
C ALA A 88 6.17 3.13 -6.84
N GLU A 89 5.55 3.37 -7.99
CA GLU A 89 5.11 4.70 -8.41
C GLU A 89 3.60 4.73 -8.57
N ALA A 90 2.98 5.82 -8.15
CA ALA A 90 1.54 6.01 -8.25
C ALA A 90 1.19 7.49 -8.41
N LEU A 91 -0.02 7.74 -8.92
CA LEU A 91 -0.62 9.07 -8.83
C LEU A 91 -1.00 9.39 -7.39
N LEU A 92 -0.88 10.64 -7.00
CA LEU A 92 -1.29 11.12 -5.69
C LEU A 92 -2.76 11.55 -5.71
N GLU A 93 -3.53 11.06 -4.74
CA GLU A 93 -4.90 11.49 -4.44
C GLU A 93 -4.91 12.08 -3.04
N LEU A 94 -5.48 13.28 -2.89
CA LEU A 94 -5.59 13.92 -1.59
C LEU A 94 -6.87 13.49 -0.86
N GLY A 95 -6.79 13.26 0.44
CA GLY A 95 -7.92 12.86 1.29
C GLY A 95 -7.81 13.38 2.71
N GLU A 96 -8.71 14.26 3.09
CA GLU A 96 -8.80 14.84 4.44
C GLU A 96 -9.24 13.85 5.52
N ASP A 97 -9.75 12.69 5.10
CA ASP A 97 -10.18 11.59 5.99
C ASP A 97 -9.01 10.69 6.45
N LEU A 98 -7.81 10.92 5.94
CA LEU A 98 -6.59 10.26 6.41
C LEU A 98 -5.97 11.02 7.57
N GLN A 99 -5.39 10.29 8.50
CA GLN A 99 -4.57 10.87 9.56
C GLN A 99 -3.22 11.34 8.97
N PRO A 100 -2.74 12.55 9.27
CA PRO A 100 -1.39 12.96 8.90
C PRO A 100 -0.32 11.95 9.32
N GLY A 101 0.69 11.75 8.47
CA GLY A 101 1.70 10.71 8.62
C GLY A 101 1.28 9.32 8.09
N HIS A 102 0.02 9.16 7.67
CA HIS A 102 -0.48 7.91 7.11
C HIS A 102 -0.88 8.09 5.64
N VAL A 103 -0.58 7.06 4.85
CA VAL A 103 -0.95 6.99 3.45
C VAL A 103 -1.63 5.66 3.14
N SER A 104 -2.45 5.62 2.13
CA SER A 104 -3.25 4.45 1.78
C SER A 104 -3.15 4.12 0.30
N LEU A 105 -3.04 2.84 -0.01
CA LEU A 105 -2.97 2.34 -1.38
C LEU A 105 -3.91 1.14 -1.56
N PRO A 106 -4.76 1.11 -2.59
CA PRO A 106 -5.67 0.00 -2.83
C PRO A 106 -4.92 -1.27 -3.28
N ASN A 107 -5.50 -2.43 -3.00
CA ASN A 107 -4.99 -3.72 -3.46
C ASN A 107 -5.63 -4.15 -4.78
N GLY A 108 -5.10 -5.23 -5.38
CA GLY A 108 -5.65 -5.85 -6.58
C GLY A 108 -5.13 -5.29 -7.90
N HIS A 109 -4.20 -4.35 -7.86
CA HIS A 109 -3.56 -3.71 -9.01
C HIS A 109 -2.13 -4.18 -9.25
N GLY A 110 -1.48 -3.66 -10.30
CA GLY A 110 -0.06 -3.92 -10.59
C GLY A 110 0.21 -5.31 -11.17
N ILE A 111 -0.77 -5.89 -11.87
CA ILE A 111 -0.64 -7.17 -12.58
C ILE A 111 -0.48 -6.90 -14.05
N ASP A 112 0.47 -7.60 -14.68
CA ASP A 112 0.66 -7.53 -16.11
C ASP A 112 -0.58 -8.08 -16.84
N TYR A 113 -1.04 -7.34 -17.82
CA TYR A 113 -2.14 -7.70 -18.69
C TYR A 113 -1.76 -7.46 -20.15
N THR A 114 -1.97 -8.46 -21.01
CA THR A 114 -1.74 -8.31 -22.44
C THR A 114 -3.04 -7.89 -23.12
N GLU A 115 -3.03 -6.71 -23.72
CA GLU A 115 -4.17 -6.18 -24.46
C GLU A 115 -4.39 -6.93 -25.79
N ALA A 116 -5.50 -6.70 -26.46
CA ALA A 116 -5.86 -7.39 -27.69
C ALA A 116 -4.90 -7.16 -28.87
N ASP A 117 -4.15 -6.06 -28.84
CA ASP A 117 -3.10 -5.71 -29.80
C ASP A 117 -1.74 -6.40 -29.51
N GLY A 118 -1.67 -7.18 -28.44
CA GLY A 118 -0.47 -7.89 -28.02
C GLY A 118 0.48 -7.09 -27.13
N ILE A 119 0.14 -5.85 -26.77
CA ILE A 119 0.93 -5.02 -25.87
C ILE A 119 0.66 -5.43 -24.43
N THR A 120 1.73 -5.70 -23.67
CA THR A 120 1.62 -5.96 -22.24
C THR A 120 1.71 -4.65 -21.48
N VAL A 121 0.67 -4.37 -20.68
CA VAL A 121 0.57 -3.18 -19.84
C VAL A 121 0.45 -3.59 -18.38
N ARG A 122 0.96 -2.74 -17.49
CA ARG A 122 0.75 -2.83 -16.04
C ARG A 122 0.09 -1.56 -15.57
N LYS A 123 -1.05 -1.67 -14.89
CA LYS A 123 -1.76 -0.50 -14.35
C LYS A 123 -1.86 -0.60 -12.84
N GLY A 124 -1.43 0.49 -12.17
CA GLY A 124 -1.39 0.58 -10.73
C GLY A 124 -0.22 -0.19 -10.10
N VAL A 125 -0.25 -0.32 -8.78
CA VAL A 125 0.85 -0.82 -7.97
C VAL A 125 0.51 -2.19 -7.39
N SER A 126 1.46 -3.12 -7.48
CA SER A 126 1.43 -4.35 -6.68
C SER A 126 1.97 -4.07 -5.29
N LEU A 127 1.11 -4.21 -4.27
CA LEU A 127 1.48 -4.00 -2.87
C LEU A 127 2.62 -4.89 -2.40
N ASN A 128 2.78 -6.05 -3.02
CA ASN A 128 3.84 -7.00 -2.68
C ASN A 128 5.24 -6.48 -3.04
N GLU A 129 5.36 -5.45 -3.85
CA GLU A 129 6.63 -4.78 -4.13
C GLU A 129 7.12 -3.95 -2.93
N LEU A 130 6.21 -3.55 -2.04
CA LEU A 130 6.49 -2.70 -0.88
C LEU A 130 6.49 -3.47 0.45
N THR A 131 5.90 -4.67 0.50
CA THR A 131 5.77 -5.46 1.73
C THR A 131 6.88 -6.48 1.88
N ASP A 132 7.35 -6.71 3.13
CA ASP A 132 8.42 -7.63 3.45
C ASP A 132 7.87 -8.92 4.09
N THR A 133 8.42 -10.06 3.70
CA THR A 133 8.11 -11.36 4.30
C THR A 133 8.66 -11.53 5.72
N ALA A 134 9.70 -10.77 6.09
CA ALA A 134 10.23 -10.76 7.46
C ALA A 134 9.25 -10.12 8.45
N SER A 135 8.46 -9.14 7.98
CA SER A 135 7.43 -8.44 8.77
C SER A 135 6.07 -9.09 8.55
N ARG A 136 5.79 -10.15 9.30
CA ARG A 136 4.56 -10.94 9.16
C ARG A 136 4.00 -11.39 10.51
N ASP A 137 2.73 -11.71 10.51
CA ASP A 137 2.07 -12.37 11.63
C ASP A 137 2.72 -13.74 11.89
N PRO A 138 3.11 -14.04 13.14
CA PRO A 138 3.81 -15.28 13.46
C PRO A 138 2.93 -16.54 13.38
N PHE A 139 1.61 -16.41 13.38
CA PHE A 139 0.68 -17.53 13.34
C PHE A 139 0.10 -17.76 11.95
N ALA A 140 -0.42 -16.70 11.33
CA ALA A 140 -1.06 -16.79 10.02
C ALA A 140 -0.08 -16.56 8.85
N GLY A 141 1.11 -16.05 9.12
CA GLY A 141 2.09 -15.70 8.09
C GLY A 141 1.71 -14.50 7.22
N THR A 142 0.63 -13.79 7.58
CA THR A 142 0.15 -12.64 6.81
C THR A 142 1.14 -11.47 6.94
N PRO A 143 1.62 -10.89 5.83
CA PRO A 143 2.48 -9.70 5.87
C PRO A 143 1.78 -8.53 6.58
N TRP A 144 2.55 -7.73 7.32
CA TRP A 144 2.02 -6.52 7.98
C TRP A 144 1.79 -5.39 6.99
N HIS A 145 1.02 -5.66 5.96
CA HIS A 145 0.72 -4.74 4.87
C HIS A 145 -0.09 -3.51 5.28
N LYS A 146 -0.62 -3.48 6.51
CA LYS A 146 -1.33 -2.31 7.07
C LYS A 146 -0.42 -1.37 7.86
N HIS A 147 0.87 -1.66 7.95
CA HIS A 147 1.81 -0.85 8.71
C HIS A 147 3.22 -0.99 8.09
N VAL A 148 3.40 -0.39 6.92
CA VAL A 148 4.68 -0.40 6.21
C VAL A 148 5.29 0.99 6.25
N PRO A 149 6.46 1.19 6.91
CA PRO A 149 7.17 2.46 6.84
C PRO A 149 7.63 2.75 5.42
N VAL A 150 7.32 3.95 4.91
CA VAL A 150 7.66 4.37 3.55
C VAL A 150 8.16 5.81 3.51
N ARG A 151 9.02 6.09 2.53
CA ARG A 151 9.34 7.43 2.06
C ARG A 151 8.56 7.72 0.80
N ILE A 152 8.12 8.96 0.64
CA ILE A 152 7.38 9.42 -0.53
C ILE A 152 8.10 10.63 -1.11
N GLU A 153 8.36 10.58 -2.41
CA GLU A 153 9.08 11.59 -3.15
C GLU A 153 8.31 11.93 -4.43
N ARG A 154 8.26 13.21 -4.77
CA ARG A 154 7.70 13.65 -6.04
C ARG A 154 8.58 13.17 -7.19
N LEU A 155 7.96 12.72 -8.26
CA LEU A 155 8.64 12.45 -9.52
C LEU A 155 8.61 13.71 -10.40
N ASP A 156 9.75 14.07 -10.96
CA ASP A 156 9.81 15.13 -11.96
C ASP A 156 9.20 14.64 -13.28
N ALA A 157 8.54 15.56 -14.01
CA ALA A 157 7.84 15.29 -15.27
C ALA A 157 8.71 14.59 -16.37
N ALA A 158 10.00 14.55 -16.21
CA ALA A 158 10.93 13.84 -17.12
C ALA A 158 10.99 12.31 -16.88
N GLN A 159 10.38 11.79 -15.82
CA GLN A 159 10.37 10.35 -15.45
C GLN A 159 9.01 9.66 -15.73
N GLU A 160 8.04 10.42 -16.25
CA GLU A 160 6.67 9.93 -16.53
C GLU A 160 6.55 9.01 -17.77
N ALA A 161 7.65 8.68 -18.44
CA ALA A 161 7.67 7.95 -19.71
C ALA A 161 8.49 6.66 -19.62
N VAL A 162 8.03 5.68 -18.83
CA VAL A 162 8.46 4.28 -18.96
C VAL A 162 7.28 3.35 -18.77
#